data_b81bba41687c9efc078399f52bf8a6cb
#
_entry.id   b81bba41687c9efc078399f52bf8a6cb
#
_cell.length_a   1.000
_cell.length_b   1.000
_cell.length_c   1.000
_cell.angle_alpha   90.00
_cell.angle_beta   90.00
_cell.angle_gamma   90.00
#
_symmetry.space_group_name_H-M   'P 1'
#
loop_
_entity.id
_entity.type
_entity.pdbx_description
1 polymer ?
#
loop_
_entity_poly.entity_id
_entity_poly.type
_entity_poly.pdbx_seq_one_letter_code
_entity_poly.pdbx_strand_id
1 'polypeptide(L)'
;MVILIVYLITFNVRVTIFIIFVVVLVILYITASIHFWGLTLNNITAMNLLFALGISIDYAVHVSHKYLIIRTTAAQKTDAEKRDYKARMAISQMGSSVFHGAFSTLITVCILGMGQMYIFDAIFKTWLTMVTFGMLNGTILQPIILSYIGPLNDEKDHGE
;
A
#
# COMPACT_ATOMS: atom_id res chain seq x y z
N MET A 1 1.49 -17.49 1.47
CA MET A 1 2.08 -16.93 2.69
C MET A 1 1.69 -15.47 2.89
N VAL A 2 1.87 -14.57 1.93
CA VAL A 2 1.47 -13.15 2.03
C VAL A 2 -0.01 -12.96 2.41
N ILE A 3 -0.93 -13.64 1.71
CA ILE A 3 -2.37 -13.57 1.97
C ILE A 3 -2.72 -13.94 3.42
N LEU A 4 -2.08 -14.95 3.96
CA LEU A 4 -2.29 -15.42 5.32
C LEU A 4 -1.81 -14.38 6.34
N ILE A 5 -0.64 -13.76 6.11
CA ILE A 5 -0.10 -12.71 6.98
C ILE A 5 -1.02 -11.47 6.95
N VAL A 6 -1.43 -11.03 5.77
CA VAL A 6 -2.35 -9.90 5.62
C VAL A 6 -3.68 -10.19 6.30
N TYR A 7 -4.22 -11.39 6.16
CA TYR A 7 -5.46 -11.79 6.83
C TYR A 7 -5.31 -11.82 8.35
N LEU A 8 -4.18 -12.33 8.88
CA LEU A 8 -3.91 -12.34 10.32
C LEU A 8 -3.79 -10.93 10.92
N ILE A 9 -3.31 -9.96 10.15
CA ILE A 9 -3.19 -8.57 10.60
C ILE A 9 -4.54 -7.85 10.55
N THR A 10 -5.34 -8.09 9.50
CA THR A 10 -6.59 -7.34 9.27
C THR A 10 -7.82 -8.02 9.88
N PHE A 11 -7.79 -9.33 10.12
CA PHE A 11 -8.92 -10.15 10.58
C PHE A 11 -10.23 -9.90 9.82
N ASN A 12 -10.14 -9.35 8.60
CA ASN A 12 -11.30 -8.98 7.79
C ASN A 12 -11.09 -9.34 6.33
N VAL A 13 -11.87 -10.32 5.84
CA VAL A 13 -11.75 -10.86 4.47
C VAL A 13 -11.93 -9.78 3.40
N ARG A 14 -12.85 -8.83 3.59
CA ARG A 14 -13.11 -7.77 2.62
C ARG A 14 -11.88 -6.87 2.44
N VAL A 15 -11.27 -6.44 3.55
CA VAL A 15 -10.07 -5.60 3.52
C VAL A 15 -8.89 -6.37 2.93
N THR A 16 -8.75 -7.65 3.25
CA THR A 16 -7.72 -8.52 2.67
C THR A 16 -7.81 -8.58 1.14
N ILE A 17 -9.02 -8.75 0.59
CA ILE A 17 -9.25 -8.76 -0.86
C ILE A 17 -8.81 -7.43 -1.49
N PHE A 18 -9.11 -6.29 -0.87
CA PHE A 18 -8.69 -4.98 -1.39
C PHE A 18 -7.18 -4.78 -1.34
N ILE A 19 -6.52 -5.23 -0.27
CA ILE A 19 -5.05 -5.18 -0.21
C ILE A 19 -4.45 -6.02 -1.34
N ILE A 20 -4.95 -7.24 -1.56
CA ILE A 20 -4.50 -8.10 -2.66
C ILE A 20 -4.69 -7.42 -4.01
N PHE A 21 -5.84 -6.77 -4.25
CA PHE A 21 -6.10 -6.04 -5.48
C PHE A 21 -5.08 -4.91 -5.71
N VAL A 22 -4.80 -4.09 -4.68
CA VAL A 22 -3.80 -3.02 -4.76
C VAL A 22 -2.41 -3.58 -5.03
N VAL A 23 -2.04 -4.69 -4.38
CA VAL A 23 -0.75 -5.37 -4.61
C VAL A 23 -0.63 -5.87 -6.05
N VAL A 24 -1.67 -6.47 -6.61
CA VAL A 24 -1.69 -6.91 -8.02
C VAL A 24 -1.49 -5.72 -8.97
N LEU A 25 -2.14 -4.59 -8.72
CA LEU A 25 -1.92 -3.37 -9.51
C LEU A 25 -0.47 -2.91 -9.47
N VAL A 26 0.16 -2.90 -8.29
CA VAL A 26 1.57 -2.49 -8.15
C VAL A 26 2.49 -3.46 -8.89
N ILE A 27 2.22 -4.76 -8.84
CA ILE A 27 2.98 -5.76 -9.64
C ILE A 27 2.89 -5.44 -11.13
N LEU A 28 1.69 -5.15 -11.62
CA LEU A 28 1.47 -4.79 -13.03
C LEU A 28 2.26 -3.53 -13.41
N TYR A 29 2.26 -2.49 -12.57
CA TYR A 29 3.06 -1.27 -12.80
C TYR A 29 4.56 -1.57 -12.85
N ILE A 30 5.07 -2.37 -11.91
CA ILE A 30 6.50 -2.71 -11.89
C ILE A 30 6.86 -3.56 -13.11
N THR A 31 6.04 -4.54 -13.47
CA THR A 31 6.28 -5.38 -14.66
C THR A 31 6.26 -4.54 -15.96
N ALA A 32 5.30 -3.63 -16.07
CA ALA A 32 5.24 -2.69 -17.18
C ALA A 32 6.47 -1.78 -17.23
N SER A 33 6.95 -1.32 -16.06
CA SER A 33 8.15 -0.47 -16.00
C SER A 33 9.42 -1.20 -16.41
N ILE A 34 9.57 -2.47 -16.06
CA ILE A 34 10.70 -3.32 -16.49
C ILE A 34 10.77 -3.34 -18.03
N HIS A 35 9.61 -3.53 -18.68
CA HIS A 35 9.53 -3.49 -20.14
C HIS A 35 9.82 -2.09 -20.70
N PHE A 36 9.23 -1.05 -20.12
CA PHE A 36 9.41 0.34 -20.56
C PHE A 36 10.87 0.82 -20.45
N TRP A 37 11.57 0.44 -19.38
CA TRP A 37 12.98 0.77 -19.15
C TRP A 37 13.95 -0.14 -19.90
N GLY A 38 13.46 -1.14 -20.64
CA GLY A 38 14.30 -2.09 -21.38
C GLY A 38 15.17 -2.96 -20.48
N LEU A 39 14.74 -3.20 -19.24
CA LEU A 39 15.47 -4.06 -18.31
C LEU A 39 15.27 -5.54 -18.66
N THR A 40 16.35 -6.32 -18.64
CA THR A 40 16.28 -7.77 -18.85
C THR A 40 15.79 -8.47 -17.58
N LEU A 41 14.89 -9.44 -17.73
CA LEU A 41 14.46 -10.31 -16.66
C LEU A 41 15.59 -11.28 -16.32
N ASN A 42 16.34 -10.98 -15.28
CA ASN A 42 17.39 -11.79 -14.73
C ASN A 42 17.17 -11.99 -13.21
N ASN A 43 18.04 -12.73 -12.55
CA ASN A 43 17.93 -12.98 -11.12
C ASN A 43 17.90 -11.69 -10.28
N ILE A 44 18.59 -10.63 -10.72
CA ILE A 44 18.63 -9.34 -10.03
C ILE A 44 17.28 -8.65 -10.10
N THR A 45 16.69 -8.55 -11.29
CA THR A 45 15.35 -7.95 -11.48
C THR A 45 14.26 -8.76 -10.80
N ALA A 46 14.38 -10.10 -10.77
CA ALA A 46 13.45 -10.97 -10.05
C ALA A 46 13.51 -10.76 -8.53
N MET A 47 14.71 -10.66 -7.96
CA MET A 47 14.87 -10.34 -6.52
C MET A 47 14.31 -8.94 -6.20
N ASN A 48 14.59 -7.94 -7.03
CA ASN A 48 14.05 -6.60 -6.86
C ASN A 48 12.52 -6.59 -6.90
N LEU A 49 11.89 -7.38 -7.76
CA LEU A 49 10.45 -7.54 -7.82
C LEU A 49 9.89 -8.09 -6.51
N LEU A 50 10.54 -9.09 -5.92
CA LEU A 50 10.12 -9.66 -4.63
C LEU A 50 10.22 -8.65 -3.48
N PHE A 51 11.31 -7.87 -3.42
CA PHE A 51 11.43 -6.79 -2.43
C PHE A 51 10.38 -5.70 -2.62
N ALA A 52 10.15 -5.29 -3.87
CA ALA A 52 9.14 -4.30 -4.22
C ALA A 52 7.74 -4.73 -3.80
N LEU A 53 7.42 -6.02 -3.96
CA LEU A 53 6.18 -6.61 -3.47
C LEU A 53 6.03 -6.47 -1.96
N GLY A 54 7.06 -6.82 -1.19
CA GLY A 54 7.02 -6.73 0.27
C GLY A 54 6.74 -5.32 0.76
N ILE A 55 7.45 -4.32 0.23
CA ILE A 55 7.29 -2.92 0.62
C ILE A 55 5.92 -2.35 0.17
N SER A 56 5.42 -2.76 -0.99
CA SER A 56 4.09 -2.33 -1.47
C SER A 56 2.96 -2.84 -0.58
N ILE A 57 3.08 -4.07 -0.09
CA ILE A 57 2.14 -4.66 0.87
C ILE A 57 2.13 -3.85 2.16
N ASP A 58 3.30 -3.45 2.64
CA ASP A 58 3.46 -2.67 3.87
C ASP A 58 2.66 -1.35 3.81
N TYR A 59 2.79 -0.58 2.73
CA TYR A 59 2.01 0.67 2.56
C TYR A 59 0.51 0.41 2.61
N ALA A 60 0.04 -0.63 1.93
CA ALA A 60 -1.36 -0.99 1.89
C ALA A 60 -1.89 -1.48 3.25
N VAL A 61 -1.13 -2.32 3.93
CA VAL A 61 -1.52 -2.90 5.23
C VAL A 61 -1.63 -1.83 6.31
N HIS A 62 -0.66 -0.92 6.41
CA HIS A 62 -0.67 0.12 7.44
C HIS A 62 -1.91 1.02 7.36
N VAL A 63 -2.27 1.47 6.17
CA VAL A 63 -3.46 2.31 5.97
C VAL A 63 -4.74 1.53 6.26
N SER A 64 -4.84 0.29 5.77
CA SER A 64 -6.02 -0.57 5.98
C SER A 64 -6.20 -0.96 7.44
N HIS A 65 -5.13 -1.34 8.12
CA HIS A 65 -5.17 -1.69 9.54
C HIS A 65 -5.65 -0.50 10.38
N LYS A 66 -5.15 0.71 10.06
CA LYS A 66 -5.61 1.92 10.74
C LYS A 66 -7.08 2.19 10.51
N TYR A 67 -7.56 2.04 9.27
CA TYR A 67 -8.99 2.16 8.94
C TYR A 67 -9.86 1.24 9.81
N LEU A 68 -9.43 0.02 10.06
CA LEU A 68 -10.18 -0.96 10.87
C LEU A 68 -10.25 -0.59 12.36
N ILE A 69 -9.21 0.05 12.91
CA ILE A 69 -9.13 0.41 14.33
C ILE A 69 -9.92 1.68 14.64
N ILE A 70 -10.11 2.59 13.67
CA ILE A 70 -10.82 3.84 13.90
C ILE A 70 -12.29 3.56 14.22
N ARG A 71 -12.73 4.02 15.39
CA ARG A 71 -14.12 3.96 15.82
C ARG A 71 -14.89 5.15 15.26
N THR A 72 -16.15 4.93 14.90
CA THR A 72 -17.06 5.98 14.47
C THR A 72 -17.72 6.62 15.70
N THR A 73 -18.08 7.88 15.60
CA THR A 73 -18.75 8.63 16.65
C THR A 73 -20.25 8.75 16.31
N ALA A 74 -21.09 8.98 17.31
CA ALA A 74 -22.54 9.16 17.13
C ALA A 74 -22.94 10.34 16.22
N ALA A 75 -21.97 11.17 15.81
CA ALA A 75 -22.18 12.28 14.88
C ALA A 75 -22.43 11.83 13.43
N GLN A 76 -21.95 10.63 13.04
CA GLN A 76 -22.16 10.11 11.69
C GLN A 76 -23.46 9.29 11.63
N LYS A 77 -24.46 9.80 10.92
CA LYS A 77 -25.79 9.18 10.84
C LYS A 77 -25.89 8.12 9.73
N THR A 78 -25.10 8.26 8.67
CA THR A 78 -25.18 7.38 7.50
C THR A 78 -23.94 6.48 7.41
N ASP A 79 -24.10 5.25 6.93
CA ASP A 79 -22.98 4.31 6.74
C ASP A 79 -21.91 4.83 5.78
N ALA A 80 -22.32 5.59 4.78
CA ALA A 80 -21.38 6.25 3.86
C ALA A 80 -20.52 7.31 4.59
N GLU A 81 -21.13 8.12 5.47
CA GLU A 81 -20.40 9.11 6.29
C GLU A 81 -19.41 8.45 7.25
N LYS A 82 -19.79 7.31 7.84
CA LYS A 82 -18.91 6.54 8.72
C LYS A 82 -17.68 6.02 7.98
N ARG A 83 -17.86 5.47 6.77
CA ARG A 83 -16.76 4.98 5.94
C ARG A 83 -15.83 6.11 5.50
N ASP A 84 -16.38 7.22 5.04
CA ASP A 84 -15.61 8.39 4.62
C ASP A 84 -14.81 8.98 5.80
N TYR A 85 -15.43 9.09 6.97
CA TYR A 85 -14.75 9.53 8.19
C TYR A 85 -13.59 8.61 8.56
N LYS A 86 -13.79 7.29 8.56
CA LYS A 86 -12.73 6.31 8.84
C LYS A 86 -11.58 6.42 7.83
N ALA A 87 -11.88 6.55 6.54
CA ALA A 87 -10.87 6.68 5.50
C ALA A 87 -10.04 7.97 5.66
N ARG A 88 -10.69 9.10 5.88
CA ARG A 88 -10.02 10.39 6.13
C ARG A 88 -9.15 10.36 7.38
N MET A 89 -9.65 9.80 8.47
CA MET A 89 -8.87 9.68 9.71
C MET A 89 -7.69 8.72 9.57
N ALA A 90 -7.84 7.62 8.81
CA ALA A 90 -6.74 6.70 8.55
C ALA A 90 -5.60 7.40 7.78
N ILE A 91 -5.94 8.17 6.74
CA ILE A 91 -4.95 8.96 6.00
C ILE A 91 -4.33 10.04 6.89
N SER A 92 -5.13 10.78 7.66
CA SER A 92 -4.63 11.84 8.53
C SER A 92 -3.60 11.34 9.55
N GLN A 93 -3.80 10.12 10.07
CA GLN A 93 -2.92 9.56 11.10
C GLN A 93 -1.73 8.78 10.54
N MET A 94 -1.88 8.11 9.39
CA MET A 94 -0.83 7.26 8.80
C MET A 94 -0.20 7.85 7.54
N GLY A 95 -0.89 8.74 6.84
CA GLY A 95 -0.42 9.29 5.58
C GLY A 95 0.91 10.03 5.72
N SER A 96 1.10 10.79 6.79
CA SER A 96 2.37 11.48 7.08
C SER A 96 3.53 10.49 7.27
N SER A 97 3.31 9.43 8.05
CA SER A 97 4.34 8.40 8.31
C SER A 97 4.71 7.66 7.02
N VAL A 98 3.72 7.25 6.23
CA VAL A 98 3.92 6.58 4.94
C VAL A 98 4.66 7.49 3.96
N PHE A 99 4.28 8.78 3.91
CA PHE A 99 4.91 9.76 3.04
C PHE A 99 6.39 9.97 3.40
N HIS A 100 6.72 10.15 4.68
CA HIS A 100 8.11 10.32 5.13
C HIS A 100 8.94 9.07 4.86
N GLY A 101 8.40 7.87 5.08
CA GLY A 101 9.06 6.61 4.75
C GLY A 101 9.34 6.47 3.25
N ALA A 102 8.33 6.75 2.42
CA ALA A 102 8.48 6.74 0.96
C ALA A 102 9.51 7.77 0.47
N PHE A 103 9.47 8.99 1.02
CA PHE A 103 10.39 10.06 0.66
C PHE A 103 11.84 9.72 1.03
N SER A 104 12.07 9.18 2.23
CA SER A 104 13.38 8.68 2.65
C SER A 104 13.91 7.61 1.71
N THR A 105 13.06 6.65 1.32
CA THR A 105 13.41 5.61 0.36
C THR A 105 13.72 6.20 -1.02
N LEU A 106 12.96 7.18 -1.49
CA LEU A 106 13.24 7.88 -2.76
C LEU A 106 14.60 8.54 -2.78
N ILE A 107 14.97 9.24 -1.70
CA ILE A 107 16.31 9.85 -1.60
C ILE A 107 17.41 8.79 -1.72
N THR A 108 17.28 7.69 -0.98
CA THR A 108 18.24 6.57 -1.02
C THR A 108 18.36 5.99 -2.43
N VAL A 109 17.22 5.77 -3.08
CA VAL A 109 17.14 5.23 -4.44
C VAL A 109 17.75 6.19 -5.46
N CYS A 110 17.54 7.51 -5.33
CA CYS A 110 18.15 8.51 -6.19
C CYS A 110 19.70 8.52 -6.07
N ILE A 111 20.22 8.38 -4.85
CA ILE A 111 21.68 8.26 -4.63
C ILE A 111 22.23 7.00 -5.31
N LEU A 112 21.50 5.88 -5.19
CA LEU A 112 21.89 4.62 -5.84
C LEU A 112 21.90 4.73 -7.36
N GLY A 113 20.98 5.51 -7.95
CA GLY A 113 20.89 5.77 -9.38
C GLY A 113 22.09 6.54 -9.97
N MET A 114 22.94 7.15 -9.13
CA MET A 114 24.20 7.76 -9.56
C MET A 114 25.32 6.73 -9.83
N GLY A 115 25.10 5.47 -9.44
CA GLY A 115 26.06 4.39 -9.69
C GLY A 115 26.08 3.98 -11.16
N GLN A 116 27.27 3.72 -11.71
CA GLN A 116 27.47 3.37 -13.14
C GLN A 116 27.34 1.87 -13.43
N MET A 117 26.98 1.05 -12.44
CA MET A 117 26.82 -0.39 -12.63
C MET A 117 25.39 -0.73 -13.04
N TYR A 118 25.22 -1.68 -13.96
CA TYR A 118 23.92 -2.20 -14.39
C TYR A 118 23.00 -2.60 -13.22
N ILE A 119 23.58 -3.16 -12.15
CA ILE A 119 22.84 -3.58 -10.95
C ILE A 119 22.19 -2.37 -10.29
N PHE A 120 22.91 -1.26 -10.12
CA PHE A 120 22.38 -0.05 -9.49
C PHE A 120 21.32 0.62 -10.35
N ASP A 121 21.51 0.65 -11.67
CA ASP A 121 20.52 1.17 -12.61
C ASP A 121 19.22 0.34 -12.57
N ALA A 122 19.32 -0.98 -12.55
CA ALA A 122 18.16 -1.88 -12.45
C ALA A 122 17.41 -1.70 -11.13
N ILE A 123 18.13 -1.59 -9.99
CA ILE A 123 17.52 -1.35 -8.69
C ILE A 123 16.86 0.04 -8.68
N PHE A 124 17.55 1.07 -9.13
CA PHE A 124 17.04 2.44 -9.17
C PHE A 124 15.71 2.50 -9.92
N LYS A 125 15.67 2.02 -11.15
CA LYS A 125 14.47 2.05 -11.99
C LYS A 125 13.29 1.29 -11.40
N THR A 126 13.54 0.08 -10.89
CA THR A 126 12.50 -0.76 -10.27
C THR A 126 11.97 -0.14 -8.99
N TRP A 127 12.85 0.33 -8.10
CA TRP A 127 12.45 0.88 -6.82
C TRP A 127 11.83 2.26 -6.94
N LEU A 128 12.28 3.10 -7.86
CA LEU A 128 11.65 4.38 -8.16
C LEU A 128 10.18 4.18 -8.58
N THR A 129 9.94 3.25 -9.48
CA THR A 129 8.57 2.88 -9.91
C THR A 129 7.76 2.35 -8.74
N MET A 130 8.31 1.42 -7.97
CA MET A 130 7.63 0.79 -6.84
C MET A 130 7.24 1.81 -5.77
N VAL A 131 8.17 2.65 -5.32
CA VAL A 131 7.88 3.64 -4.27
C VAL A 131 6.83 4.64 -4.75
N THR A 132 6.95 5.13 -5.99
CA THR A 132 6.01 6.10 -6.54
C THR A 132 4.61 5.49 -6.66
N PHE A 133 4.45 4.37 -7.35
CA PHE A 133 3.14 3.75 -7.54
C PHE A 133 2.62 3.05 -6.29
N GLY A 134 3.49 2.45 -5.48
CA GLY A 134 3.11 1.84 -4.20
C GLY A 134 2.55 2.87 -3.23
N MET A 135 3.22 4.01 -3.08
CA MET A 135 2.76 5.12 -2.25
C MET A 135 1.43 5.69 -2.78
N LEU A 136 1.32 5.99 -4.08
CA LEU A 136 0.09 6.52 -4.66
C LEU A 136 -1.10 5.56 -4.48
N ASN A 137 -0.91 4.27 -4.75
CA ASN A 137 -1.97 3.28 -4.55
C ASN A 137 -2.33 3.10 -3.07
N GLY A 138 -1.34 3.03 -2.18
CA GLY A 138 -1.57 2.85 -0.74
C GLY A 138 -2.20 4.06 -0.06
N THR A 139 -1.83 5.29 -0.46
CA THR A 139 -2.32 6.52 0.21
C THR A 139 -3.50 7.19 -0.48
N ILE A 140 -3.71 6.96 -1.76
CA ILE A 140 -4.82 7.57 -2.52
C ILE A 140 -5.86 6.53 -2.92
N LEU A 141 -5.47 5.53 -3.71
CA LEU A 141 -6.43 4.58 -4.27
C LEU A 141 -7.10 3.75 -3.16
N GLN A 142 -6.34 3.23 -2.24
CA GLN A 142 -6.83 2.34 -1.20
C GLN A 142 -7.82 3.00 -0.24
N PRO A 143 -7.58 4.20 0.32
CA PRO A 143 -8.56 4.88 1.14
C PRO A 143 -9.84 5.25 0.39
N ILE A 144 -9.74 5.59 -0.90
CA ILE A 144 -10.92 5.83 -1.74
C ILE A 144 -11.77 4.56 -1.82
N ILE A 145 -11.17 3.42 -2.12
CA ILE A 145 -11.88 2.13 -2.18
C ILE A 145 -12.52 1.79 -0.82
N LEU A 146 -11.79 2.01 0.29
CA LEU A 146 -12.30 1.76 1.64
C LEU A 146 -13.43 2.72 2.02
N SER A 147 -13.44 3.94 1.52
CA SER A 147 -14.55 4.90 1.71
C SER A 147 -15.85 4.43 1.04
N TYR A 148 -15.77 3.72 -0.09
CA TYR A 148 -16.97 3.21 -0.77
C TYR A 148 -17.44 1.86 -0.24
N ILE A 149 -16.53 0.92 0.00
CA ILE A 149 -16.85 -0.50 0.22
C ILE A 149 -16.30 -1.03 1.55
N GLY A 150 -15.58 -0.18 2.32
CA GLY A 150 -14.95 -0.58 3.57
C GLY A 150 -15.93 -1.16 4.60
N PRO A 151 -15.51 -2.14 5.42
CA PRO A 151 -16.35 -2.69 6.47
C PRO A 151 -16.60 -1.68 7.59
N LEU A 152 -17.81 -1.66 8.10
CA LEU A 152 -18.17 -0.97 9.33
C LEU A 152 -18.17 -2.01 10.46
N ASN A 153 -17.29 -1.84 11.44
CA ASN A 153 -17.17 -2.74 12.59
C ASN A 153 -18.10 -2.34 13.75
N ASP A 154 -19.28 -1.79 13.45
CA ASP A 154 -20.21 -1.28 14.47
C ASP A 154 -21.03 -2.39 15.16
N GLU A 155 -20.83 -3.68 14.84
CA GLU A 155 -21.68 -4.78 15.33
C GLU A 155 -21.19 -5.47 16.62
N LYS A 156 -20.17 -4.98 17.32
CA LYS A 156 -19.68 -5.66 18.53
C LYS A 156 -19.85 -4.90 19.86
N ASP A 157 -20.57 -3.79 19.91
CA ASP A 157 -20.77 -3.02 21.15
C ASP A 157 -22.22 -3.09 21.70
N HIS A 158 -23.02 -4.09 21.34
CA HIS A 158 -24.29 -4.38 22.00
C HIS A 158 -24.26 -5.70 22.76
N GLY A 159 -23.32 -5.82 23.71
CA GLY A 159 -23.25 -6.98 24.57
C GLY A 159 -22.24 -6.80 25.68
N GLU A 160 -22.51 -5.88 26.60
CA GLU A 160 -22.20 -5.89 28.04
C GLU A 160 -22.81 -4.65 28.71
#